data_0ba909a7e8c1b0638eae8f79eb122009
#
_entry.id   0ba909a7e8c1b0638eae8f79eb122009
#
_cell.length_a   1.000
_cell.length_b   1.000
_cell.length_c   1.000
_cell.angle_alpha   90.00
_cell.angle_beta   90.00
_cell.angle_gamma   90.00
#
_symmetry.space_group_name_H-M   'P 1'
#
loop_
_entity.id
_entity.type
_entity.pdbx_description
1 polymer ?
#
loop_
_entity_poly.entity_id
_entity_poly.type
_entity_poly.pdbx_seq_one_letter_code
_entity_poly.pdbx_strand_id
1 'polypeptide(L)'
;STINGFNGGLDFTYFIGKADEAKYGIDLIGYTTDFSFTNSLGLSLNQQESTTELGGYFNYRHVGTLLIVEPGLRLHYYGSLSELSVEPRLGVKYSITEDFRFKASGGLYSQNLVAANSDRDVVNLFYGFLSGATDLPENFRDNPITSKLQKATHVVGGFEYDLGDHWDLNLETYLKDFSQITNVNRNKLYDDVPAYSDRPEILRKDFIVEHGWAFGYDAVLKYEKGRYYFWGVYAWSKVRRDDGVQVYAPNFDRRHNLNLVGNAKLGNKEQWYISVRWNLATGFPFTPTQGYYPGIDFLDPLGNPDINFDYTTANGDPSVLYGALNSNRLPTYHRLDASLKYSGDWKYGAMEAAVGATNMYNRENIFYYDRVEAERVNQLPIMPTISCSFSF
;
A
#
# COMPACT_ATOMS: atom_id res chain seq x y z
N SER A 1 14.97 -7.87 4.68
CA SER A 1 15.15 -7.95 3.23
C SER A 1 15.92 -6.75 2.69
N THR A 2 16.60 -6.93 1.58
CA THR A 2 17.28 -5.87 0.84
C THR A 2 16.90 -5.91 -0.63
N ILE A 3 16.83 -4.74 -1.27
CA ILE A 3 16.67 -4.61 -2.71
C ILE A 3 17.77 -3.71 -3.23
N ASN A 4 18.53 -4.20 -4.20
CA ASN A 4 19.52 -3.44 -4.93
C ASN A 4 19.22 -3.55 -6.43
N GLY A 5 19.26 -2.44 -7.15
CA GLY A 5 18.92 -2.49 -8.56
C GLY A 5 19.32 -1.26 -9.35
N PHE A 6 19.06 -1.33 -10.62
CA PHE A 6 19.21 -0.25 -11.58
C PHE A 6 17.97 -0.18 -12.48
N ASN A 7 17.71 0.99 -13.00
CA ASN A 7 16.75 1.18 -14.08
C ASN A 7 17.33 2.10 -15.14
N GLY A 8 16.91 1.91 -16.37
CA GLY A 8 17.26 2.77 -17.49
C GLY A 8 16.14 2.70 -18.52
N GLY A 9 15.91 3.80 -19.23
CA GLY A 9 14.86 3.85 -20.23
C GLY A 9 15.08 4.97 -21.22
N LEU A 10 14.34 4.86 -22.32
CA LEU A 10 14.27 5.86 -23.38
C LEU A 10 12.80 6.16 -23.64
N ASP A 11 12.44 7.43 -23.49
CA ASP A 11 11.08 7.91 -23.68
C ASP A 11 11.06 8.96 -24.80
N PHE A 12 10.10 8.80 -25.70
CA PHE A 12 9.89 9.71 -26.81
C PHE A 12 8.47 10.26 -26.77
N THR A 13 8.34 11.54 -27.06
CA THR A 13 7.05 12.17 -27.28
C THR A 13 7.05 12.75 -28.68
N TYR A 14 6.11 12.33 -29.51
CA TYR A 14 5.89 12.85 -30.84
C TYR A 14 4.57 13.63 -30.87
N PHE A 15 4.64 14.90 -31.21
CA PHE A 15 3.47 15.76 -31.34
C PHE A 15 2.86 15.67 -32.73
N ILE A 16 1.57 15.36 -32.80
CA ILE A 16 0.81 15.19 -34.03
C ILE A 16 -0.13 16.38 -34.17
N GLY A 17 0.20 17.26 -35.11
CA GLY A 17 -0.53 18.50 -35.28
C GLY A 17 -0.36 19.47 -34.10
N LYS A 18 -1.47 20.05 -33.58
CA LYS A 18 -1.44 21.06 -32.50
C LYS A 18 -1.82 20.52 -31.13
N ALA A 19 -2.45 19.37 -31.07
CA ALA A 19 -3.10 18.92 -29.85
C ALA A 19 -2.85 17.41 -29.52
N ASP A 20 -2.63 16.60 -30.54
CA ASP A 20 -2.45 15.17 -30.35
C ASP A 20 -0.99 14.84 -30.06
N GLU A 21 -0.77 13.80 -29.26
CA GLU A 21 0.57 13.31 -28.94
C GLU A 21 0.64 11.78 -28.92
N ALA A 22 1.75 11.25 -29.34
CA ALA A 22 2.10 9.85 -29.20
C ALA A 22 3.33 9.73 -28.29
N LYS A 23 3.20 8.99 -27.19
CA LYS A 23 4.29 8.67 -26.27
C LYS A 23 4.66 7.22 -26.41
N TYR A 24 5.93 6.93 -26.58
CA TYR A 24 6.42 5.55 -26.65
C TYR A 24 7.82 5.46 -26.08
N GLY A 25 8.14 4.30 -25.59
CA GLY A 25 9.44 4.11 -24.96
C GLY A 25 9.73 2.66 -24.64
N ILE A 26 10.93 2.45 -24.16
CA ILE A 26 11.41 1.18 -23.61
C ILE A 26 12.04 1.43 -22.26
N ASP A 27 11.83 0.53 -21.34
CA ASP A 27 12.43 0.51 -20.01
C ASP A 27 13.07 -0.85 -19.72
N LEU A 28 14.23 -0.80 -19.07
CA LEU A 28 14.95 -1.95 -18.56
C LEU A 28 15.13 -1.76 -17.06
N ILE A 29 14.65 -2.72 -16.30
CA ILE A 29 14.77 -2.75 -14.83
C ILE A 29 15.51 -4.02 -14.46
N GLY A 30 16.58 -3.87 -13.68
CA GLY A 30 17.27 -5.01 -13.07
C GLY A 30 17.37 -4.81 -11.58
N TYR A 31 17.00 -5.82 -10.79
CA TYR A 31 17.16 -5.77 -9.34
C TYR A 31 17.39 -7.16 -8.74
N THR A 32 18.09 -7.17 -7.61
CA THR A 32 18.27 -8.36 -6.79
C THR A 32 17.55 -8.14 -5.46
N THR A 33 16.72 -9.10 -5.08
CA THR A 33 16.08 -9.15 -3.78
C THR A 33 16.76 -10.22 -2.93
N ASP A 34 17.05 -9.88 -1.67
CA ASP A 34 17.48 -10.82 -0.64
C ASP A 34 16.44 -10.78 0.49
N PHE A 35 15.76 -11.89 0.69
CA PHE A 35 14.65 -12.02 1.63
C PHE A 35 14.86 -13.22 2.53
N SER A 36 14.75 -13.00 3.83
CA SER A 36 14.76 -14.05 4.85
C SER A 36 13.58 -13.84 5.80
N PHE A 37 12.83 -14.89 6.02
CA PHE A 37 11.69 -14.92 6.93
C PHE A 37 11.64 -16.27 7.63
N THR A 38 11.48 -16.26 8.95
CA THR A 38 11.28 -17.48 9.76
C THR A 38 9.92 -17.40 10.44
N ASN A 39 9.11 -18.42 10.26
CA ASN A 39 7.80 -18.47 10.90
C ASN A 39 7.90 -18.91 12.39
N SER A 40 6.77 -18.90 13.10
CA SER A 40 6.73 -19.28 14.53
C SER A 40 7.06 -20.73 14.83
N LEU A 41 7.19 -21.58 13.81
CA LEU A 41 7.58 -22.99 13.92
C LEU A 41 9.06 -23.22 13.59
N GLY A 42 9.83 -22.14 13.37
CA GLY A 42 11.25 -22.22 13.00
C GLY A 42 11.51 -22.55 11.53
N LEU A 43 10.48 -22.70 10.69
CA LEU A 43 10.65 -22.91 9.27
C LEU A 43 11.04 -21.60 8.58
N SER A 44 12.13 -21.64 7.82
CA SER A 44 12.69 -20.46 7.18
C SER A 44 12.46 -20.47 5.68
N LEU A 45 12.01 -19.33 5.16
CA LEU A 45 12.02 -18.99 3.74
C LEU A 45 13.20 -18.04 3.50
N ASN A 46 14.22 -18.54 2.80
CA ASN A 46 15.36 -17.73 2.38
C ASN A 46 15.41 -17.72 0.86
N GLN A 47 15.28 -16.53 0.28
CA GLN A 47 15.23 -16.37 -1.16
C GLN A 47 16.12 -15.21 -1.59
N GLN A 48 17.05 -15.50 -2.50
CA GLN A 48 17.84 -14.50 -3.19
C GLN A 48 17.58 -14.64 -4.69
N GLU A 49 16.98 -13.60 -5.29
CA GLU A 49 16.59 -13.61 -6.69
C GLU A 49 17.09 -12.38 -7.42
N SER A 50 17.62 -12.61 -8.62
CA SER A 50 17.99 -11.55 -9.54
C SER A 50 16.98 -11.50 -10.70
N THR A 51 16.33 -10.37 -10.84
CA THR A 51 15.26 -10.15 -11.81
C THR A 51 15.69 -9.14 -12.86
N THR A 52 15.35 -9.43 -14.11
CA THR A 52 15.44 -8.48 -15.22
C THR A 52 14.07 -8.35 -15.87
N GLU A 53 13.63 -7.14 -16.05
CA GLU A 53 12.34 -6.81 -16.65
C GLU A 53 12.57 -5.85 -17.82
N LEU A 54 11.95 -6.14 -18.96
CA LEU A 54 11.99 -5.29 -20.16
C LEU A 54 10.58 -4.83 -20.49
N GLY A 55 10.35 -3.53 -20.43
CA GLY A 55 9.08 -2.90 -20.79
C GLY A 55 9.17 -2.19 -22.13
N GLY A 56 8.12 -2.28 -22.93
CA GLY A 56 7.92 -1.42 -24.10
C GLY A 56 6.49 -0.89 -24.04
N TYR A 57 6.31 0.39 -24.31
CA TYR A 57 4.96 0.98 -24.26
C TYR A 57 4.71 1.93 -25.43
N PHE A 58 3.42 2.08 -25.73
CA PHE A 58 2.89 3.06 -26.67
C PHE A 58 1.58 3.61 -26.11
N ASN A 59 1.46 4.95 -26.02
CA ASN A 59 0.25 5.67 -25.66
C ASN A 59 -0.03 6.72 -26.73
N TYR A 60 -1.26 6.79 -27.16
CA TYR A 60 -1.72 7.85 -28.08
C TYR A 60 -2.78 8.69 -27.37
N ARG A 61 -2.60 10.00 -27.33
CA ARG A 61 -3.55 10.94 -26.74
C ARG A 61 -4.14 11.81 -27.82
N HIS A 62 -5.43 11.64 -28.04
CA HIS A 62 -6.23 12.49 -28.90
C HIS A 62 -6.93 13.56 -28.07
N VAL A 63 -6.76 14.83 -28.44
CA VAL A 63 -7.38 15.97 -27.76
C VAL A 63 -8.36 16.66 -28.71
N GLY A 64 -9.63 16.23 -28.63
CA GLY A 64 -10.74 16.92 -29.30
C GLY A 64 -11.28 18.08 -28.47
N THR A 65 -12.29 18.77 -28.99
CA THR A 65 -12.89 19.93 -28.33
C THR A 65 -13.59 19.59 -27.01
N LEU A 66 -14.30 18.47 -26.99
CA LEU A 66 -15.06 17.99 -25.80
C LEU A 66 -14.53 16.67 -25.26
N LEU A 67 -13.80 15.93 -26.08
CA LEU A 67 -13.40 14.56 -25.76
C LEU A 67 -11.88 14.41 -25.87
N ILE A 68 -11.29 13.87 -24.80
CA ILE A 68 -9.90 13.40 -24.80
C ILE A 68 -9.96 11.88 -24.66
N VAL A 69 -9.25 11.16 -25.54
CA VAL A 69 -9.14 9.70 -25.50
C VAL A 69 -7.68 9.32 -25.52
N GLU A 70 -7.29 8.43 -24.61
CA GLU A 70 -5.90 8.01 -24.44
C GLU A 70 -5.83 6.46 -24.37
N PRO A 71 -5.84 5.77 -25.55
CA PRO A 71 -5.51 4.36 -25.60
C PRO A 71 -4.00 4.15 -25.41
N GLY A 72 -3.67 3.10 -24.68
CA GLY A 72 -2.29 2.71 -24.42
C GLY A 72 -2.12 1.19 -24.42
N LEU A 73 -0.91 0.75 -24.74
CA LEU A 73 -0.50 -0.64 -24.67
C LEU A 73 0.90 -0.71 -24.06
N ARG A 74 1.09 -1.55 -23.05
CA ARG A 74 2.39 -1.92 -22.54
C ARG A 74 2.61 -3.42 -22.75
N LEU A 75 3.79 -3.76 -23.25
CA LEU A 75 4.30 -5.13 -23.29
C LEU A 75 5.41 -5.23 -22.26
N HIS A 76 5.26 -6.12 -21.30
CA HIS A 76 6.22 -6.24 -20.20
C HIS A 76 6.71 -7.69 -20.12
N TYR A 77 8.00 -7.90 -20.35
CA TYR A 77 8.66 -9.18 -20.29
C TYR A 77 9.45 -9.32 -18.98
N TYR A 78 9.10 -10.32 -18.20
CA TYR A 78 9.72 -10.67 -16.93
C TYR A 78 10.73 -11.79 -17.14
N GLY A 79 12.00 -11.41 -17.32
CA GLY A 79 13.06 -12.35 -17.73
C GLY A 79 13.28 -13.50 -16.76
N SER A 80 13.27 -13.24 -15.43
CA SER A 80 13.43 -14.27 -14.40
C SER A 80 12.30 -15.31 -14.40
N LEU A 81 11.10 -14.94 -14.79
CA LEU A 81 9.93 -15.82 -14.87
C LEU A 81 9.69 -16.38 -16.27
N SER A 82 10.37 -15.84 -17.29
CA SER A 82 10.14 -16.12 -18.72
C SER A 82 8.68 -15.87 -19.14
N GLU A 83 8.04 -14.84 -18.57
CA GLU A 83 6.65 -14.49 -18.86
C GLU A 83 6.53 -13.14 -19.53
N LEU A 84 5.61 -13.04 -20.51
CA LEU A 84 5.23 -11.81 -21.17
C LEU A 84 3.83 -11.38 -20.71
N SER A 85 3.72 -10.15 -20.24
CA SER A 85 2.43 -9.51 -19.94
C SER A 85 2.05 -8.50 -21.00
N VAL A 86 0.78 -8.54 -21.41
CA VAL A 86 0.18 -7.58 -22.34
C VAL A 86 -0.82 -6.74 -21.57
N GLU A 87 -0.56 -5.44 -21.47
CA GLU A 87 -1.29 -4.53 -20.59
C GLU A 87 -1.95 -3.39 -21.38
N PRO A 88 -3.13 -3.64 -21.97
CA PRO A 88 -3.93 -2.58 -22.60
C PRO A 88 -4.49 -1.64 -21.54
N ARG A 89 -4.57 -0.35 -21.87
CA ARG A 89 -5.10 0.73 -21.02
C ARG A 89 -5.93 1.68 -21.88
N LEU A 90 -6.95 2.26 -21.28
CA LEU A 90 -7.78 3.28 -21.92
C LEU A 90 -8.13 4.35 -20.91
N GLY A 91 -7.88 5.61 -21.26
CA GLY A 91 -8.35 6.79 -20.55
C GLY A 91 -9.30 7.59 -21.43
N VAL A 92 -10.36 8.13 -20.83
CA VAL A 92 -11.35 9.00 -21.49
C VAL A 92 -11.68 10.16 -20.56
N LYS A 93 -11.69 11.38 -21.10
CA LYS A 93 -12.21 12.57 -20.42
C LYS A 93 -13.18 13.27 -21.38
N TYR A 94 -14.39 13.54 -20.88
CA TYR A 94 -15.43 14.20 -21.64
C TYR A 94 -15.89 15.47 -20.92
N SER A 95 -15.73 16.61 -21.55
CA SER A 95 -16.19 17.91 -21.06
C SER A 95 -17.67 18.07 -21.40
N ILE A 96 -18.55 17.89 -20.38
CA ILE A 96 -20.01 18.04 -20.53
C ILE A 96 -20.35 19.53 -20.66
N THR A 97 -19.68 20.35 -19.83
CA THR A 97 -19.64 21.82 -19.93
C THR A 97 -18.19 22.28 -19.74
N GLU A 98 -17.94 23.57 -19.77
CA GLU A 98 -16.61 24.13 -19.45
C GLU A 98 -16.19 23.80 -18.02
N ASP A 99 -17.14 23.78 -17.09
CA ASP A 99 -16.90 23.56 -15.66
C ASP A 99 -17.12 22.13 -15.20
N PHE A 100 -17.84 21.30 -15.98
CA PHE A 100 -18.22 19.95 -15.56
C PHE A 100 -17.71 18.89 -16.54
N ARG A 101 -16.86 17.99 -16.04
CA ARG A 101 -16.14 16.99 -16.80
C ARG A 101 -16.34 15.60 -16.23
N PHE A 102 -16.62 14.63 -17.08
CA PHE A 102 -16.57 13.21 -16.75
C PHE A 102 -15.23 12.62 -17.14
N LYS A 103 -14.70 11.70 -16.33
CA LYS A 103 -13.50 10.94 -16.64
C LYS A 103 -13.68 9.45 -16.33
N ALA A 104 -13.08 8.61 -17.13
CA ALA A 104 -13.02 7.17 -16.90
C ALA A 104 -11.69 6.61 -17.38
N SER A 105 -11.18 5.61 -16.70
CA SER A 105 -10.00 4.89 -17.14
C SER A 105 -10.06 3.43 -16.71
N GLY A 106 -9.38 2.56 -17.45
CA GLY A 106 -9.25 1.16 -17.08
C GLY A 106 -8.08 0.51 -17.78
N GLY A 107 -7.65 -0.63 -17.26
CA GLY A 107 -6.53 -1.36 -17.84
C GLY A 107 -6.20 -2.63 -17.09
N LEU A 108 -5.31 -3.41 -17.73
CA LEU A 108 -4.71 -4.61 -17.16
C LEU A 108 -3.31 -4.29 -16.65
N TYR A 109 -2.92 -4.94 -15.56
CA TYR A 109 -1.66 -4.70 -14.87
C TYR A 109 -1.06 -6.00 -14.37
N SER A 110 0.26 -6.10 -14.39
CA SER A 110 0.99 -7.21 -13.80
C SER A 110 2.18 -6.73 -12.97
N GLN A 111 2.64 -7.58 -12.06
CA GLN A 111 3.75 -7.28 -11.17
C GLN A 111 4.43 -8.57 -10.72
N ASN A 112 5.77 -8.55 -10.67
CA ASN A 112 6.60 -9.64 -10.14
C ASN A 112 6.99 -9.42 -8.67
N LEU A 113 7.21 -8.15 -8.27
CA LEU A 113 7.61 -7.82 -6.89
C LEU A 113 6.46 -8.09 -5.91
N VAL A 114 6.74 -8.87 -4.88
CA VAL A 114 5.80 -9.23 -3.80
C VAL A 114 6.20 -8.50 -2.53
N ALA A 115 5.24 -7.84 -1.89
CA ALA A 115 5.41 -7.31 -0.54
C ALA A 115 5.04 -8.39 0.48
N ALA A 116 6.02 -8.84 1.24
CA ALA A 116 5.83 -9.84 2.29
C ALA A 116 5.51 -9.16 3.62
N ASN A 117 4.38 -9.50 4.19
CA ASN A 117 3.90 -8.99 5.47
C ASN A 117 3.50 -10.15 6.37
N SER A 118 3.68 -10.00 7.67
CA SER A 118 3.09 -10.91 8.64
C SER A 118 1.61 -10.58 8.84
N ASP A 119 0.72 -11.45 8.41
CA ASP A 119 -0.74 -11.30 8.63
C ASP A 119 -1.15 -11.51 10.10
N ARG A 120 -0.22 -11.91 10.97
CA ARG A 120 -0.46 -12.18 12.39
C ARG A 120 -0.05 -11.03 13.31
N ASP A 121 0.74 -10.08 12.82
CA ASP A 121 1.12 -8.91 13.60
C ASP A 121 -0.02 -7.90 13.73
N VAL A 122 -0.12 -7.24 14.88
CA VAL A 122 -1.16 -6.23 15.11
C VAL A 122 -0.90 -5.00 14.25
N VAL A 123 0.36 -4.61 14.11
CA VAL A 123 0.82 -3.56 13.20
C VAL A 123 2.08 -4.06 12.52
N ASN A 124 2.06 -4.13 11.19
CA ASN A 124 3.25 -4.46 10.42
C ASN A 124 4.20 -3.26 10.40
N LEU A 125 5.26 -3.34 11.19
CA LEU A 125 6.32 -2.33 11.22
C LEU A 125 7.40 -2.61 10.17
N PHE A 126 7.53 -3.87 9.74
CA PHE A 126 8.56 -4.31 8.82
C PHE A 126 7.92 -4.94 7.59
N TYR A 127 8.28 -4.40 6.42
CA TYR A 127 7.91 -4.96 5.12
C TYR A 127 9.14 -5.64 4.52
N GLY A 128 8.97 -6.89 4.13
CA GLY A 128 9.91 -7.57 3.27
C GLY A 128 9.47 -7.46 1.81
N PHE A 129 10.44 -7.44 0.91
CA PHE A 129 10.17 -7.47 -0.52
C PHE A 129 10.94 -8.63 -1.13
N LEU A 130 10.30 -9.35 -2.01
CA LEU A 130 10.87 -10.45 -2.76
C LEU A 130 10.36 -10.43 -4.21
N SER A 131 11.07 -11.10 -5.08
CA SER A 131 10.69 -11.27 -6.48
C SER A 131 10.85 -12.72 -6.89
N GLY A 132 10.24 -13.11 -8.01
CA GLY A 132 10.41 -14.46 -8.53
C GLY A 132 9.81 -15.54 -7.63
N ALA A 133 8.63 -15.31 -7.07
CA ALA A 133 7.91 -16.32 -6.30
C ALA A 133 7.60 -17.53 -7.21
N THR A 134 8.40 -18.59 -7.12
CA THR A 134 8.32 -19.76 -8.01
C THR A 134 7.70 -20.98 -7.35
N ASP A 135 7.79 -21.11 -6.02
CA ASP A 135 7.20 -22.21 -5.25
C ASP A 135 5.73 -21.92 -4.93
N LEU A 136 4.91 -21.81 -5.98
CA LEU A 136 3.47 -21.60 -5.91
C LEU A 136 2.73 -22.93 -5.88
N PRO A 137 1.50 -22.99 -5.31
CA PRO A 137 0.60 -24.14 -5.48
C PRO A 137 0.25 -24.34 -6.98
N GLU A 138 -0.05 -25.57 -7.36
CA GLU A 138 -0.45 -25.89 -8.74
C GLU A 138 -1.84 -25.35 -9.07
N ASN A 139 -2.73 -25.31 -8.08
CA ASN A 139 -4.11 -24.90 -8.26
C ASN A 139 -4.53 -23.88 -7.20
N PHE A 140 -5.38 -22.94 -7.61
CA PHE A 140 -6.21 -22.17 -6.71
C PHE A 140 -7.63 -22.75 -6.75
N ARG A 141 -8.04 -23.45 -5.67
CA ARG A 141 -9.22 -24.32 -5.68
C ARG A 141 -9.13 -25.34 -6.84
N ASP A 142 -10.10 -25.33 -7.74
CA ASP A 142 -10.16 -26.25 -8.89
C ASP A 142 -9.54 -25.66 -10.18
N ASN A 143 -8.98 -24.46 -10.12
CA ASN A 143 -8.43 -23.78 -11.29
C ASN A 143 -6.90 -23.84 -11.28
N PRO A 144 -6.24 -24.27 -12.38
CA PRO A 144 -4.80 -24.30 -12.46
C PRO A 144 -4.19 -22.89 -12.46
N ILE A 145 -3.10 -22.71 -11.72
CA ILE A 145 -2.31 -21.48 -11.72
C ILE A 145 -1.35 -21.55 -12.92
N THR A 146 -1.60 -20.70 -13.91
CA THR A 146 -0.85 -20.71 -15.18
C THR A 146 0.19 -19.62 -15.29
N SER A 147 0.29 -18.72 -14.32
CA SER A 147 1.23 -17.60 -14.31
C SER A 147 1.81 -17.44 -12.92
N LYS A 148 3.03 -16.95 -12.85
CA LYS A 148 3.71 -16.59 -11.59
C LYS A 148 3.58 -15.10 -11.25
N LEU A 149 3.00 -14.32 -12.16
CA LEU A 149 2.81 -12.88 -11.99
C LEU A 149 1.56 -12.58 -11.16
N GLN A 150 1.65 -11.56 -10.33
CA GLN A 150 0.46 -10.92 -9.79
C GLN A 150 -0.26 -10.16 -10.90
N LYS A 151 -1.58 -10.25 -10.96
CA LYS A 151 -2.41 -9.67 -12.03
C LYS A 151 -3.61 -8.93 -11.47
N ALA A 152 -3.88 -7.77 -12.07
CA ALA A 152 -5.02 -6.96 -11.68
C ALA A 152 -5.68 -6.28 -12.87
N THR A 153 -7.00 -6.09 -12.77
CA THR A 153 -7.80 -5.24 -13.63
C THR A 153 -8.28 -4.04 -12.82
N HIS A 154 -8.05 -2.82 -13.33
CA HIS A 154 -8.52 -1.60 -12.68
C HIS A 154 -9.52 -0.88 -13.58
N VAL A 155 -10.59 -0.37 -12.97
CA VAL A 155 -11.55 0.53 -13.60
C VAL A 155 -11.78 1.70 -12.63
N VAL A 156 -11.68 2.91 -13.14
CA VAL A 156 -11.89 4.15 -12.39
C VAL A 156 -12.84 5.02 -13.19
N GLY A 157 -13.79 5.66 -12.53
CA GLY A 157 -14.70 6.64 -13.13
C GLY A 157 -14.95 7.79 -12.17
N GLY A 158 -15.22 8.97 -12.70
CA GLY A 158 -15.42 10.12 -11.83
C GLY A 158 -15.87 11.38 -12.56
N PHE A 159 -16.04 12.44 -11.76
CA PHE A 159 -16.44 13.75 -12.22
C PHE A 159 -15.53 14.83 -11.61
N GLU A 160 -15.23 15.83 -12.40
CA GLU A 160 -14.58 17.06 -11.97
C GLU A 160 -15.58 18.20 -12.18
N TYR A 161 -15.71 19.05 -11.17
CA TYR A 161 -16.62 20.18 -11.21
C TYR A 161 -15.98 21.43 -10.60
N ASP A 162 -15.81 22.46 -11.44
CA ASP A 162 -15.35 23.77 -11.03
C ASP A 162 -16.57 24.57 -10.54
N LEU A 163 -16.71 24.72 -9.22
CA LEU A 163 -17.83 25.41 -8.56
C LEU A 163 -17.53 26.92 -8.49
N GLY A 164 -17.67 27.60 -9.62
CA GLY A 164 -17.28 28.99 -9.79
C GLY A 164 -15.76 29.19 -9.74
N ASP A 165 -15.32 30.41 -9.44
CA ASP A 165 -13.92 30.82 -9.61
C ASP A 165 -12.94 30.25 -8.56
N HIS A 166 -13.41 29.58 -7.51
CA HIS A 166 -12.58 29.34 -6.34
C HIS A 166 -12.67 27.93 -5.75
N TRP A 167 -13.62 27.13 -6.17
CA TRP A 167 -13.83 25.79 -5.66
C TRP A 167 -13.67 24.75 -6.75
N ASP A 168 -12.90 23.72 -6.49
CA ASP A 168 -12.74 22.54 -7.34
C ASP A 168 -13.24 21.31 -6.57
N LEU A 169 -14.17 20.57 -7.14
CA LEU A 169 -14.66 19.29 -6.63
C LEU A 169 -14.28 18.17 -7.59
N ASN A 170 -13.61 17.16 -7.06
CA ASN A 170 -13.30 15.92 -7.79
C ASN A 170 -13.89 14.73 -7.04
N LEU A 171 -14.74 13.97 -7.72
CA LEU A 171 -15.35 12.74 -7.21
C LEU A 171 -14.89 11.57 -8.07
N GLU A 172 -14.31 10.55 -7.46
CA GLU A 172 -13.86 9.35 -8.14
C GLU A 172 -14.40 8.09 -7.46
N THR A 173 -14.69 7.08 -8.24
CA THR A 173 -14.96 5.72 -7.77
C THR A 173 -14.06 4.76 -8.52
N TYR A 174 -13.64 3.69 -7.86
CA TYR A 174 -12.79 2.68 -8.47
C TYR A 174 -13.23 1.26 -8.09
N LEU A 175 -13.00 0.35 -9.02
CA LEU A 175 -13.05 -1.08 -8.82
C LEU A 175 -11.72 -1.67 -9.27
N LYS A 176 -11.09 -2.48 -8.41
CA LYS A 176 -9.88 -3.24 -8.73
C LYS A 176 -10.19 -4.71 -8.46
N ASP A 177 -10.01 -5.52 -9.47
CA ASP A 177 -10.07 -6.97 -9.38
C ASP A 177 -8.66 -7.53 -9.47
N PHE A 178 -8.27 -8.28 -8.45
CA PHE A 178 -6.98 -8.95 -8.38
C PHE A 178 -7.21 -10.42 -8.69
N SER A 179 -7.00 -10.79 -9.93
CA SER A 179 -7.16 -12.17 -10.38
C SER A 179 -6.06 -13.09 -9.85
N GLN A 180 -4.91 -12.54 -9.44
CA GLN A 180 -3.85 -13.27 -8.79
C GLN A 180 -2.99 -12.33 -7.93
N ILE A 181 -2.85 -12.67 -6.66
CA ILE A 181 -1.94 -12.04 -5.69
C ILE A 181 -1.11 -13.16 -5.09
N THR A 182 0.18 -12.93 -4.95
CA THR A 182 1.08 -13.87 -4.25
C THR A 182 1.38 -13.33 -2.85
N ASN A 183 1.34 -14.20 -1.85
CA ASN A 183 1.69 -13.86 -0.48
C ASN A 183 2.57 -14.96 0.12
N VAL A 184 3.38 -14.62 1.14
CA VAL A 184 4.12 -15.63 1.91
C VAL A 184 3.11 -16.55 2.62
N ASN A 185 3.37 -17.84 2.60
CA ASN A 185 2.46 -18.81 3.17
C ASN A 185 2.45 -18.79 4.70
N ARG A 186 1.41 -18.23 5.26
CA ARG A 186 1.17 -18.19 6.71
C ARG A 186 0.77 -19.54 7.33
N ASN A 187 0.42 -20.53 6.51
CA ASN A 187 -0.05 -21.84 6.94
C ASN A 187 1.03 -22.92 6.80
N LYS A 188 2.26 -22.56 6.42
CA LYS A 188 3.35 -23.52 6.23
C LYS A 188 3.70 -24.23 7.53
N LEU A 189 3.57 -25.57 7.52
CA LEU A 189 3.90 -26.46 8.64
C LEU A 189 5.05 -27.41 8.31
N TYR A 190 5.35 -27.63 7.02
CA TYR A 190 6.34 -28.57 6.53
C TYR A 190 7.20 -27.93 5.45
N ASP A 191 8.43 -28.39 5.31
CA ASP A 191 9.24 -28.07 4.14
C ASP A 191 8.70 -28.78 2.88
N ASP A 192 8.83 -28.15 1.71
CA ASP A 192 8.42 -28.76 0.44
C ASP A 192 9.49 -29.73 -0.06
N VAL A 193 9.56 -30.89 0.58
CA VAL A 193 10.50 -31.97 0.28
C VAL A 193 9.74 -33.27 -0.02
N PRO A 194 10.35 -34.23 -0.73
CA PRO A 194 9.68 -35.50 -1.10
C PRO A 194 9.08 -36.26 0.08
N ALA A 195 9.64 -36.15 1.28
CA ALA A 195 9.15 -36.79 2.49
C ALA A 195 7.75 -36.31 2.93
N TYR A 196 7.34 -35.12 2.49
CA TYR A 196 6.04 -34.51 2.82
C TYR A 196 5.16 -34.29 1.58
N SER A 197 5.46 -34.98 0.46
CA SER A 197 4.70 -34.85 -0.79
C SER A 197 3.23 -35.27 -0.67
N ASP A 198 2.89 -36.08 0.32
CA ASP A 198 1.53 -36.48 0.67
C ASP A 198 0.72 -35.41 1.42
N ARG A 199 1.39 -34.37 1.90
CA ARG A 199 0.73 -33.29 2.61
C ARG A 199 0.13 -32.27 1.63
N PRO A 200 -1.00 -31.63 2.00
CA PRO A 200 -1.60 -30.57 1.18
C PRO A 200 -0.61 -29.43 0.86
N GLU A 201 -0.64 -28.92 -0.36
CA GLU A 201 0.27 -27.85 -0.81
C GLU A 201 0.21 -26.60 0.08
N ILE A 202 -0.97 -26.24 0.57
CA ILE A 202 -1.16 -25.11 1.49
C ILE A 202 -0.35 -25.24 2.79
N LEU A 203 0.08 -26.44 3.17
CA LEU A 203 0.86 -26.65 4.39
C LEU A 203 2.38 -26.76 4.12
N ARG A 204 2.82 -26.85 2.86
CA ARG A 204 4.24 -27.06 2.53
C ARG A 204 4.84 -26.03 1.57
N LYS A 205 4.06 -25.45 0.64
CA LYS A 205 4.55 -24.44 -0.29
C LYS A 205 4.99 -23.16 0.43
N ASP A 206 5.97 -22.46 -0.13
CA ASP A 206 6.49 -21.21 0.41
C ASP A 206 5.50 -20.05 0.23
N PHE A 207 4.70 -20.11 -0.82
CA PHE A 207 3.75 -19.08 -1.16
C PHE A 207 2.32 -19.61 -1.26
N ILE A 208 1.39 -18.71 -1.04
CA ILE A 208 -0.03 -18.91 -1.35
C ILE A 208 -0.45 -17.95 -2.45
N VAL A 209 -1.40 -18.39 -3.27
CA VAL A 209 -2.07 -17.53 -4.24
C VAL A 209 -3.41 -17.10 -3.67
N GLU A 210 -3.72 -15.86 -3.83
CA GLU A 210 -4.96 -15.23 -3.37
C GLU A 210 -5.65 -14.53 -4.53
N HIS A 211 -6.96 -14.51 -4.52
CA HIS A 211 -7.77 -13.59 -5.31
C HIS A 211 -8.23 -12.44 -4.43
N GLY A 212 -8.57 -11.31 -5.04
CA GLY A 212 -9.03 -10.19 -4.25
C GLY A 212 -9.76 -9.13 -5.06
N TRP A 213 -10.41 -8.23 -4.35
CA TRP A 213 -10.99 -7.04 -4.96
C TRP A 213 -10.92 -5.86 -4.01
N ALA A 214 -10.88 -4.67 -4.60
CA ALA A 214 -10.98 -3.41 -3.88
C ALA A 214 -11.98 -2.51 -4.59
N PHE A 215 -12.87 -1.91 -3.81
CA PHE A 215 -13.82 -0.92 -4.26
C PHE A 215 -13.76 0.29 -3.34
N GLY A 216 -13.86 1.49 -3.91
CA GLY A 216 -13.87 2.70 -3.12
C GLY A 216 -14.33 3.91 -3.92
N TYR A 217 -14.49 5.00 -3.18
CA TYR A 217 -14.72 6.32 -3.74
C TYR A 217 -13.95 7.36 -2.95
N ASP A 218 -13.48 8.36 -3.68
CA ASP A 218 -12.71 9.48 -3.18
C ASP A 218 -13.42 10.78 -3.55
N ALA A 219 -13.48 11.72 -2.61
CA ALA A 219 -13.97 13.06 -2.81
C ALA A 219 -12.89 14.06 -2.42
N VAL A 220 -12.49 14.91 -3.34
CA VAL A 220 -11.53 15.99 -3.11
C VAL A 220 -12.22 17.31 -3.31
N LEU A 221 -12.19 18.16 -2.29
CA LEU A 221 -12.69 19.53 -2.35
C LEU A 221 -11.54 20.50 -2.10
N LYS A 222 -11.28 21.37 -3.05
CA LYS A 222 -10.27 22.42 -2.95
C LYS A 222 -10.97 23.78 -3.01
N TYR A 223 -10.49 24.71 -2.18
CA TYR A 223 -10.85 26.12 -2.22
C TYR A 223 -9.60 26.97 -2.23
N GLU A 224 -9.52 27.93 -3.14
CA GLU A 224 -8.41 28.86 -3.21
C GLU A 224 -8.91 30.25 -3.58
N LYS A 225 -8.79 31.19 -2.64
CA LYS A 225 -9.13 32.59 -2.88
C LYS A 225 -8.17 33.51 -2.13
N GLY A 226 -7.28 34.16 -2.85
CA GLY A 226 -6.37 35.17 -2.30
C GLY A 226 -5.55 34.60 -1.12
N ARG A 227 -5.95 34.98 0.10
CA ARG A 227 -5.23 34.63 1.34
C ARG A 227 -5.65 33.31 1.95
N TYR A 228 -6.70 32.69 1.46
CA TYR A 228 -7.29 31.47 2.04
C TYR A 228 -7.15 30.29 1.11
N TYR A 229 -6.69 29.20 1.66
CA TYR A 229 -6.60 27.92 1.00
C TYR A 229 -7.23 26.84 1.89
N PHE A 230 -8.08 26.02 1.33
CA PHE A 230 -8.62 24.84 1.97
C PHE A 230 -8.53 23.65 1.01
N TRP A 231 -8.16 22.50 1.55
CA TRP A 231 -8.11 21.23 0.83
C TRP A 231 -8.63 20.14 1.74
N GLY A 232 -9.66 19.43 1.28
CA GLY A 232 -10.27 18.33 1.99
C GLY A 232 -10.31 17.10 1.10
N VAL A 233 -9.90 15.96 1.63
CA VAL A 233 -10.01 14.66 0.97
C VAL A 233 -10.74 13.71 1.87
N TYR A 234 -11.79 13.11 1.37
CA TYR A 234 -12.48 12.01 2.00
C TYR A 234 -12.38 10.78 1.12
N ALA A 235 -11.93 9.66 1.67
CA ALA A 235 -11.87 8.37 1.01
C ALA A 235 -12.66 7.33 1.80
N TRP A 236 -13.44 6.54 1.09
CA TRP A 236 -14.06 5.32 1.59
C TRP A 236 -13.61 4.15 0.74
N SER A 237 -13.15 3.06 1.39
CA SER A 237 -12.71 1.89 0.66
C SER A 237 -13.06 0.58 1.36
N LYS A 238 -13.16 -0.49 0.57
CA LYS A 238 -13.34 -1.85 1.05
C LYS A 238 -12.46 -2.77 0.21
N VAL A 239 -11.61 -3.52 0.91
CA VAL A 239 -10.73 -4.52 0.29
C VAL A 239 -11.06 -5.89 0.85
N ARG A 240 -11.04 -6.92 0.00
CA ARG A 240 -11.18 -8.31 0.38
C ARG A 240 -10.16 -9.15 -0.35
N ARG A 241 -9.65 -10.16 0.34
CA ARG A 241 -8.81 -11.21 -0.20
C ARG A 241 -9.41 -12.57 0.12
N ASP A 242 -9.21 -13.53 -0.75
CA ASP A 242 -9.62 -14.92 -0.65
C ASP A 242 -8.38 -15.79 -0.89
N ASP A 243 -7.96 -16.55 0.11
CA ASP A 243 -6.80 -17.42 0.04
C ASP A 243 -7.17 -18.88 -0.35
N GLY A 244 -8.42 -19.09 -0.80
CA GLY A 244 -8.96 -20.41 -1.13
C GLY A 244 -9.59 -21.13 0.08
N VAL A 245 -9.26 -20.72 1.31
CA VAL A 245 -9.80 -21.28 2.56
C VAL A 245 -10.77 -20.29 3.21
N GLN A 246 -10.42 -19.02 3.25
CA GLN A 246 -11.19 -17.96 3.90
C GLN A 246 -11.15 -16.64 3.14
N VAL A 247 -12.21 -15.86 3.28
CA VAL A 247 -12.28 -14.48 2.78
C VAL A 247 -12.04 -13.51 3.93
N TYR A 248 -11.05 -12.64 3.80
CA TYR A 248 -10.63 -11.74 4.87
C TYR A 248 -10.34 -10.32 4.38
N ALA A 249 -10.27 -9.36 5.31
CA ALA A 249 -9.79 -8.02 5.04
C ALA A 249 -8.26 -7.97 5.23
N PRO A 250 -7.47 -7.49 4.27
CA PRO A 250 -6.04 -7.32 4.50
C PRO A 250 -5.79 -6.25 5.57
N ASN A 251 -4.61 -6.30 6.20
CA ASN A 251 -4.23 -5.43 7.32
C ASN A 251 -4.25 -3.92 7.00
N PHE A 252 -4.24 -3.53 5.72
CA PHE A 252 -4.32 -2.14 5.26
C PHE A 252 -5.74 -1.70 4.87
N ASP A 253 -6.78 -2.53 5.02
CA ASP A 253 -8.18 -2.17 4.69
C ASP A 253 -8.71 -1.11 5.65
N ARG A 254 -8.62 0.16 5.29
CA ARG A 254 -9.23 1.27 6.01
C ARG A 254 -10.59 1.61 5.42
N ARG A 255 -11.59 1.78 6.29
CA ARG A 255 -12.96 2.06 5.83
C ARG A 255 -13.18 3.54 5.51
N HIS A 256 -12.71 4.41 6.36
CA HIS A 256 -12.84 5.86 6.19
C HIS A 256 -11.49 6.52 6.41
N ASN A 257 -11.16 7.46 5.57
CA ASN A 257 -9.98 8.33 5.68
C ASN A 257 -10.37 9.76 5.31
N LEU A 258 -10.14 10.70 6.22
CA LEU A 258 -10.44 12.12 6.02
C LEU A 258 -9.18 12.93 6.33
N ASN A 259 -8.78 13.75 5.37
CA ASN A 259 -7.67 14.67 5.52
C ASN A 259 -8.16 16.08 5.22
N LEU A 260 -7.96 16.99 6.15
CA LEU A 260 -8.30 18.41 6.01
C LEU A 260 -7.05 19.25 6.18
N VAL A 261 -6.84 20.20 5.28
CA VAL A 261 -5.76 21.20 5.34
C VAL A 261 -6.37 22.57 5.15
N GLY A 262 -6.07 23.48 6.05
CA GLY A 262 -6.47 24.88 5.95
C GLY A 262 -5.27 25.79 6.15
N ASN A 263 -5.11 26.75 5.26
CA ASN A 263 -4.06 27.75 5.33
C ASN A 263 -4.66 29.15 5.21
N ALA A 264 -4.11 30.09 5.97
CA ALA A 264 -4.51 31.49 5.89
C ALA A 264 -3.30 32.42 6.02
N LYS A 265 -3.22 33.41 5.13
CA LYS A 265 -2.27 34.50 5.22
C LYS A 265 -2.93 35.71 5.90
N LEU A 266 -2.33 36.20 6.97
CA LEU A 266 -2.87 37.28 7.79
C LEU A 266 -1.91 38.48 7.85
N GLY A 267 -2.45 39.63 8.24
CA GLY A 267 -1.73 40.91 8.29
C GLY A 267 -1.82 41.67 6.98
N ASN A 268 -1.51 42.98 7.04
CA ASN A 268 -1.62 43.86 5.89
C ASN A 268 -0.63 43.54 4.77
N LYS A 269 0.52 42.98 5.14
CA LYS A 269 1.59 42.52 4.21
C LYS A 269 1.66 40.99 4.07
N GLU A 270 0.63 40.26 4.51
CA GLU A 270 0.57 38.82 4.49
C GLU A 270 1.74 38.11 5.23
N GLN A 271 2.28 38.79 6.24
CA GLN A 271 3.47 38.36 6.96
C GLN A 271 3.23 37.17 7.90
N TRP A 272 1.98 36.89 8.24
CA TRP A 272 1.63 35.76 9.08
C TRP A 272 0.98 34.65 8.25
N TYR A 273 1.43 33.44 8.42
CA TYR A 273 0.88 32.27 7.75
C TYR A 273 0.48 31.21 8.80
N ILE A 274 -0.82 30.93 8.85
CA ILE A 274 -1.38 29.87 9.68
C ILE A 274 -1.60 28.64 8.81
N SER A 275 -1.15 27.48 9.28
CA SER A 275 -1.44 26.19 8.67
C SER A 275 -2.02 25.24 9.71
N VAL A 276 -3.13 24.59 9.36
CA VAL A 276 -3.80 23.59 10.18
C VAL A 276 -4.03 22.34 9.34
N ARG A 277 -3.67 21.19 9.87
CA ARG A 277 -3.94 19.88 9.26
C ARG A 277 -4.65 18.98 10.25
N TRP A 278 -5.73 18.39 9.83
CA TRP A 278 -6.42 17.36 10.60
C TRP A 278 -6.61 16.11 9.79
N ASN A 279 -6.23 14.98 10.40
CA ASN A 279 -6.35 13.65 9.79
C ASN A 279 -7.24 12.79 10.67
N LEU A 280 -8.15 12.04 10.06
CA LEU A 280 -8.95 11.02 10.71
C LEU A 280 -8.97 9.77 9.84
N ALA A 281 -8.73 8.60 10.44
CA ALA A 281 -8.81 7.34 9.73
C ALA A 281 -9.33 6.23 10.65
N THR A 282 -10.27 5.41 10.17
CA THR A 282 -10.71 4.23 10.91
C THR A 282 -9.57 3.24 11.08
N GLY A 283 -9.62 2.46 12.16
CA GLY A 283 -8.54 1.53 12.50
C GLY A 283 -8.31 0.45 11.44
N PHE A 284 -7.07 0.02 11.34
CA PHE A 284 -6.68 -1.12 10.52
C PHE A 284 -7.24 -2.43 11.08
N PRO A 285 -7.57 -3.41 10.21
CA PRO A 285 -7.85 -4.77 10.65
C PRO A 285 -6.63 -5.41 11.29
N PHE A 286 -6.87 -6.27 12.26
CA PHE A 286 -5.84 -7.11 12.85
C PHE A 286 -6.41 -8.43 13.33
N THR A 287 -5.56 -9.45 13.44
CA THR A 287 -5.91 -10.76 13.97
C THR A 287 -5.90 -10.70 15.50
N PRO A 288 -7.04 -10.90 16.18
CA PRO A 288 -7.08 -10.81 17.64
C PRO A 288 -6.40 -12.00 18.32
N THR A 289 -5.89 -11.80 19.51
CA THR A 289 -5.48 -12.87 20.43
C THR A 289 -6.71 -13.39 21.15
N GLN A 290 -6.96 -14.70 21.07
CA GLN A 290 -8.04 -15.37 21.82
C GLN A 290 -7.57 -15.88 23.18
N GLY A 291 -6.29 -16.17 23.30
CA GLY A 291 -5.69 -16.67 24.54
C GLY A 291 -4.23 -17.04 24.32
N TYR A 292 -3.66 -17.65 25.34
CA TYR A 292 -2.31 -18.17 25.33
C TYR A 292 -2.35 -19.63 25.77
N TYR A 293 -1.44 -20.43 25.25
CA TYR A 293 -1.27 -21.82 25.65
C TYR A 293 0.23 -22.14 25.79
N PRO A 294 0.63 -23.11 26.63
CA PRO A 294 1.99 -23.56 26.68
C PRO A 294 2.32 -24.34 25.38
N GLY A 295 3.22 -23.79 24.56
CA GLY A 295 3.74 -24.46 23.36
C GLY A 295 4.77 -25.50 23.77
N ILE A 296 4.37 -26.75 23.91
CA ILE A 296 5.29 -27.84 24.23
C ILE A 296 5.86 -28.38 22.93
N ASP A 297 7.18 -28.38 22.82
CA ASP A 297 7.87 -29.04 21.74
C ASP A 297 8.07 -30.53 22.09
N PHE A 298 7.55 -31.41 21.25
CA PHE A 298 7.63 -32.86 21.47
C PHE A 298 8.85 -33.50 20.78
N LEU A 299 9.66 -32.67 20.11
CA LEU A 299 10.82 -33.14 19.37
C LEU A 299 12.10 -32.53 19.96
N ASP A 300 13.19 -33.32 19.92
CA ASP A 300 14.51 -32.80 20.18
C ASP A 300 14.98 -31.89 19.01
N PRO A 301 16.10 -31.12 19.16
CA PRO A 301 16.65 -30.31 18.08
C PRO A 301 17.00 -31.06 16.79
N LEU A 302 17.04 -32.37 16.81
CA LEU A 302 17.27 -33.26 15.66
C LEU A 302 15.97 -33.82 15.06
N GLY A 303 14.80 -33.41 15.61
CA GLY A 303 13.50 -33.86 15.12
C GLY A 303 13.05 -35.22 15.59
N ASN A 304 13.73 -35.81 16.59
CA ASN A 304 13.32 -37.09 17.19
C ASN A 304 12.43 -36.83 18.42
N PRO A 305 11.52 -37.78 18.77
CA PRO A 305 10.81 -37.68 20.03
C PRO A 305 11.79 -37.64 21.20
N ASP A 306 11.75 -36.56 22.01
CA ASP A 306 12.62 -36.47 23.18
C ASP A 306 12.12 -37.35 24.29
N ILE A 307 12.70 -38.55 24.41
CA ILE A 307 12.35 -39.58 25.41
C ILE A 307 12.71 -39.18 26.84
N ASN A 308 13.52 -38.14 27.01
CA ASN A 308 13.92 -37.61 28.33
C ASN A 308 13.03 -36.46 28.81
N PHE A 309 12.08 -36.02 27.97
CA PHE A 309 11.23 -34.92 28.26
C PHE A 309 9.93 -35.40 28.93
N ASP A 310 9.67 -34.92 30.16
CA ASP A 310 8.43 -35.22 30.88
C ASP A 310 7.33 -34.24 30.49
N TYR A 311 6.52 -34.60 29.52
CA TYR A 311 5.39 -33.78 29.05
C TYR A 311 4.33 -33.49 30.10
N THR A 312 4.32 -34.22 31.22
CA THR A 312 3.33 -34.02 32.29
C THR A 312 3.70 -32.89 33.23
N THR A 313 4.98 -32.56 33.28
CA THR A 313 5.53 -31.50 34.16
C THR A 313 6.15 -30.33 33.39
N ALA A 314 6.23 -30.45 32.06
CA ALA A 314 6.80 -29.41 31.23
C ALA A 314 5.94 -28.15 31.19
N ASN A 315 6.60 -27.01 31.40
CA ASN A 315 6.05 -25.71 31.07
C ASN A 315 6.62 -25.31 29.70
N GLY A 316 5.80 -25.38 28.65
CA GLY A 316 6.19 -24.88 27.34
C GLY A 316 6.25 -23.37 27.27
N ASP A 317 6.89 -22.85 26.23
CA ASP A 317 6.92 -21.41 25.98
C ASP A 317 5.49 -20.88 25.68
N PRO A 318 5.16 -19.66 26.15
CA PRO A 318 3.86 -19.08 25.86
C PRO A 318 3.65 -18.90 24.36
N SER A 319 2.68 -19.59 23.80
CA SER A 319 2.26 -19.47 22.40
C SER A 319 0.90 -18.78 22.30
N VAL A 320 0.71 -18.02 21.24
CA VAL A 320 -0.52 -17.22 21.03
C VAL A 320 -1.56 -18.05 20.30
N LEU A 321 -2.75 -18.17 20.88
CA LEU A 321 -3.94 -18.66 20.20
C LEU A 321 -4.58 -17.50 19.43
N TYR A 322 -4.47 -17.52 18.11
CA TYR A 322 -5.02 -16.49 17.23
C TYR A 322 -6.52 -16.70 16.97
N GLY A 323 -7.26 -15.61 16.88
CA GLY A 323 -8.61 -15.58 16.35
C GLY A 323 -8.66 -15.62 14.83
N ALA A 324 -9.85 -15.37 14.27
CA ALA A 324 -10.01 -15.29 12.83
C ALA A 324 -9.17 -14.16 12.24
N LEU A 325 -8.57 -14.42 11.07
CA LEU A 325 -7.64 -13.53 10.39
C LEU A 325 -8.25 -12.14 10.16
N ASN A 326 -7.58 -11.11 10.71
CA ASN A 326 -7.94 -9.70 10.56
C ASN A 326 -9.42 -9.38 10.87
N SER A 327 -10.01 -10.12 11.84
CA SER A 327 -11.43 -9.99 12.19
C SER A 327 -11.75 -8.77 13.05
N ASN A 328 -10.79 -8.22 13.77
CA ASN A 328 -10.95 -7.03 14.59
C ASN A 328 -10.29 -5.80 13.96
N ARG A 329 -10.61 -4.62 14.50
CA ARG A 329 -10.04 -3.35 14.04
C ARG A 329 -9.43 -2.57 15.20
N LEU A 330 -8.30 -1.92 14.92
CA LEU A 330 -7.67 -0.98 15.83
C LEU A 330 -8.58 0.24 16.07
N PRO A 331 -8.41 0.98 17.16
CA PRO A 331 -9.11 2.23 17.40
C PRO A 331 -8.90 3.25 16.28
N THR A 332 -9.86 4.13 16.13
CA THR A 332 -9.79 5.23 15.15
C THR A 332 -8.59 6.14 15.45
N TYR A 333 -7.79 6.34 14.43
CA TYR A 333 -6.69 7.30 14.42
C TYR A 333 -7.20 8.69 14.10
N HIS A 334 -6.78 9.70 14.86
CA HIS A 334 -6.92 11.10 14.44
C HIS A 334 -5.82 11.99 15.04
N ARG A 335 -5.43 13.02 14.32
CA ARG A 335 -4.37 13.94 14.71
C ARG A 335 -4.63 15.33 14.17
N LEU A 336 -4.38 16.34 15.01
CA LEU A 336 -4.36 17.75 14.64
C LEU A 336 -2.94 18.27 14.73
N ASP A 337 -2.45 18.84 13.64
CA ASP A 337 -1.18 19.55 13.56
C ASP A 337 -1.47 21.02 13.22
N ALA A 338 -0.79 21.97 13.86
CA ALA A 338 -0.94 23.38 13.55
C ALA A 338 0.39 24.11 13.65
N SER A 339 0.54 25.13 12.82
CA SER A 339 1.72 26.00 12.85
C SER A 339 1.35 27.44 12.51
N LEU A 340 2.10 28.37 13.09
CA LEU A 340 2.09 29.78 12.81
C LEU A 340 3.49 30.19 12.35
N LYS A 341 3.59 30.74 11.15
CA LYS A 341 4.82 31.24 10.57
C LYS A 341 4.72 32.75 10.38
N TYR A 342 5.77 33.47 10.77
CA TYR A 342 5.97 34.89 10.45
C TYR A 342 7.07 34.98 9.39
N SER A 343 6.84 35.78 8.35
CA SER A 343 7.83 36.11 7.32
C SER A 343 7.83 37.60 7.11
N GLY A 344 8.97 38.24 7.27
CA GLY A 344 9.10 39.69 7.14
C GLY A 344 10.50 40.14 6.75
N ASP A 345 10.53 41.28 6.04
CA ASP A 345 11.78 41.92 5.67
C ASP A 345 12.34 42.70 6.85
N TRP A 346 13.64 42.65 7.00
CA TRP A 346 14.40 43.41 7.99
C TRP A 346 15.51 44.20 7.29
N LYS A 347 16.05 45.19 7.97
CA LYS A 347 17.04 46.13 7.41
C LYS A 347 18.22 45.45 6.71
N TYR A 348 18.59 44.24 7.12
CA TYR A 348 19.75 43.52 6.64
C TYR A 348 19.40 42.19 5.96
N GLY A 349 18.12 41.96 5.60
CA GLY A 349 17.69 40.73 4.96
C GLY A 349 16.24 40.35 5.29
N ALA A 350 15.88 39.12 5.12
CA ALA A 350 14.58 38.56 5.46
C ALA A 350 14.66 37.62 6.64
N MET A 351 13.65 37.65 7.51
CA MET A 351 13.49 36.74 8.65
C MET A 351 12.25 35.88 8.48
N GLU A 352 12.39 34.62 8.71
CA GLU A 352 11.27 33.67 8.87
C GLU A 352 11.35 33.03 10.26
N ALA A 353 10.26 33.09 11.00
CA ALA A 353 10.12 32.40 12.28
C ALA A 353 8.84 31.59 12.28
N ALA A 354 8.90 30.34 12.74
CA ALA A 354 7.71 29.50 12.83
C ALA A 354 7.66 28.78 14.18
N VAL A 355 6.45 28.68 14.72
CA VAL A 355 6.13 27.87 15.87
C VAL A 355 4.94 26.97 15.52
N GLY A 356 4.99 25.74 15.96
CA GLY A 356 3.91 24.78 15.69
C GLY A 356 3.95 23.61 16.65
N ALA A 357 2.98 22.74 16.50
CA ALA A 357 3.00 21.45 17.17
C ALA A 357 2.31 20.38 16.32
N THR A 358 2.88 19.20 16.36
CA THR A 358 2.25 17.96 15.87
C THR A 358 1.48 17.35 17.01
N ASN A 359 0.32 16.75 16.72
CA ASN A 359 -0.57 16.14 17.69
C ASN A 359 -1.00 17.11 18.80
N MET A 360 -1.54 18.27 18.40
CA MET A 360 -1.89 19.43 19.27
C MET A 360 -2.72 19.07 20.51
N TYR A 361 -3.59 18.07 20.43
CA TYR A 361 -4.42 17.63 21.56
C TYR A 361 -3.93 16.33 22.24
N ASN A 362 -2.66 15.99 21.97
CA ASN A 362 -1.98 14.86 22.62
C ASN A 362 -2.76 13.53 22.54
N ARG A 363 -3.31 13.21 21.35
CA ARG A 363 -4.02 11.94 21.12
C ARG A 363 -3.08 10.77 21.20
N GLU A 364 -3.40 9.79 22.02
CA GLU A 364 -2.72 8.51 22.08
C GLU A 364 -3.15 7.61 20.91
N ASN A 365 -2.49 7.76 19.77
CA ASN A 365 -2.68 6.89 18.63
C ASN A 365 -1.79 5.66 18.75
N ILE A 366 -2.31 4.48 18.47
CA ILE A 366 -1.55 3.24 18.55
C ILE A 366 -0.45 3.25 17.50
N PHE A 367 0.78 2.89 17.90
CA PHE A 367 1.90 2.60 17.02
C PHE A 367 1.99 1.10 16.77
N TYR A 368 2.08 0.29 17.84
CA TYR A 368 1.96 -1.16 17.79
C TYR A 368 1.44 -1.70 19.13
N TYR A 369 1.09 -2.97 19.15
CA TYR A 369 0.64 -3.68 20.33
C TYR A 369 1.51 -4.91 20.54
N ASP A 370 2.22 -4.97 21.69
CA ASP A 370 2.96 -6.15 22.09
C ASP A 370 1.98 -7.19 22.65
N ARG A 371 1.92 -8.36 22.00
CA ARG A 371 0.98 -9.42 22.39
C ARG A 371 1.46 -10.20 23.61
N VAL A 372 2.79 -10.32 23.77
CA VAL A 372 3.40 -11.11 24.85
C VAL A 372 3.32 -10.33 26.16
N GLU A 373 3.70 -9.08 26.13
CA GLU A 373 3.67 -8.19 27.30
C GLU A 373 2.29 -7.56 27.51
N ALA A 374 1.34 -7.76 26.57
CA ALA A 374 0.02 -7.12 26.53
C ALA A 374 0.12 -5.58 26.60
N GLU A 375 1.19 -5.01 26.07
CA GLU A 375 1.49 -3.59 26.14
C GLU A 375 1.11 -2.86 24.85
N ARG A 376 0.51 -1.68 25.03
CA ARG A 376 0.16 -0.78 23.95
C ARG A 376 1.24 0.29 23.82
N VAL A 377 1.92 0.34 22.69
CA VAL A 377 2.88 1.41 22.37
C VAL A 377 2.18 2.46 21.51
N ASN A 378 2.20 3.71 21.96
CA ASN A 378 1.57 4.83 21.27
C ASN A 378 2.58 5.52 20.35
N GLN A 379 2.04 6.19 19.31
CA GLN A 379 2.78 7.12 18.48
C GLN A 379 3.20 8.35 19.31
N LEU A 380 3.99 9.21 18.67
CA LEU A 380 4.51 10.42 19.30
C LEU A 380 3.41 11.27 19.96
N PRO A 381 3.63 11.72 21.22
CA PRO A 381 2.74 12.64 21.92
C PRO A 381 2.73 14.01 21.24
N ILE A 382 2.22 15.03 21.90
CA ILE A 382 2.36 16.41 21.42
C ILE A 382 3.85 16.75 21.23
N MET A 383 4.22 17.18 20.04
CA MET A 383 5.60 17.59 19.72
C MET A 383 5.63 19.03 19.25
N PRO A 384 6.07 19.96 20.10
CA PRO A 384 6.28 21.34 19.70
C PRO A 384 7.46 21.46 18.74
N THR A 385 7.37 22.37 17.79
CA THR A 385 8.43 22.71 16.84
C THR A 385 8.64 24.21 16.79
N ILE A 386 9.89 24.63 16.77
CA ILE A 386 10.28 26.02 16.60
C ILE A 386 11.38 26.08 15.53
N SER A 387 11.25 27.00 14.59
CA SER A 387 12.30 27.26 13.61
C SER A 387 12.47 28.78 13.40
N CYS A 388 13.68 29.20 13.13
CA CYS A 388 14.02 30.55 12.78
C CYS A 388 15.10 30.55 11.70
N SER A 389 14.89 31.30 10.63
CA SER A 389 15.80 31.43 9.51
C SER A 389 16.01 32.88 9.16
N PHE A 390 17.25 33.25 8.87
CA PHE A 390 17.63 34.59 8.40
C PHE A 390 18.36 34.43 7.06
N SER A 391 17.99 35.25 6.08
CA SER A 391 18.68 35.37 4.81
C SER A 391 19.19 36.81 4.64
N PHE A 392 20.48 36.96 4.33
CA PHE A 392 21.16 38.26 4.17
C PHE A 392 21.38 38.57 2.70
#